data_2d3d83cd4612ee9aef37b91aa1d8cec6
#
_entry.id   2d3d83cd4612ee9aef37b91aa1d8cec6
#
_cell.length_a   1.000
_cell.length_b   1.000
_cell.length_c   1.000
_cell.angle_alpha   90.00
_cell.angle_beta   90.00
_cell.angle_gamma   90.00
#
_symmetry.space_group_name_H-M   'P 1'
#
loop_
_entity.id
_entity.type
_entity.pdbx_description
1 polymer ?
#
loop_
_entity_poly.entity_id
_entity_poly.type
_entity_poly.pdbx_seq_one_letter_code
_entity_poly.pdbx_strand_id
1 'polypeptide(L)'
;MSGRMDLTRHLVLAALFAALTAVCSQLQIPLPMIPINLALFAVYLCGALLGARWGALAMAAYALLGVIGAPVFVGFGSGPATLFGRTGGYILGYIFAAGITGLLSRRWGFTFSRLFAAMAAGTAVCYLFGTAWFMFLTKMSLCASLSACVLPFLPGDAVKISLAALLALRLRTPLRAMGVAL
;
A
#
# COMPACT_ATOMS: atom_id res chain seq x y z
N MET A 1 3.63 -29.60 13.19
CA MET A 1 4.23 -29.28 11.86
C MET A 1 3.43 -28.24 11.07
N SER A 2 2.09 -28.17 11.23
CA SER A 2 1.21 -27.19 10.54
C SER A 2 1.64 -25.73 10.74
N GLY A 3 1.83 -25.27 11.97
CA GLY A 3 2.12 -23.87 12.25
C GLY A 3 3.42 -23.31 11.65
N ARG A 4 4.44 -24.14 11.46
CA ARG A 4 5.69 -23.72 10.79
C ARG A 4 5.48 -23.50 9.28
N MET A 5 4.71 -24.37 8.64
CA MET A 5 4.39 -24.23 7.21
C MET A 5 3.53 -23.00 6.96
N ASP A 6 2.59 -22.70 7.84
CA ASP A 6 1.74 -21.51 7.74
C ASP A 6 2.56 -20.22 7.89
N LEU A 7 3.51 -20.19 8.83
CA LEU A 7 4.43 -19.05 9.00
C LEU A 7 5.28 -18.83 7.76
N THR A 8 5.89 -19.88 7.21
CA THR A 8 6.73 -19.79 6.00
C THR A 8 5.94 -19.27 4.81
N ARG A 9 4.70 -19.74 4.60
CA ARG A 9 3.82 -19.25 3.53
C ARG A 9 3.54 -17.76 3.65
N HIS A 10 3.20 -17.29 4.85
CA HIS A 10 2.94 -15.87 5.08
C HIS A 10 4.20 -15.01 4.88
N LEU A 11 5.37 -15.50 5.28
CA LEU A 11 6.64 -14.78 5.05
C LEU A 11 6.97 -14.69 3.56
N VAL A 12 6.82 -15.78 2.81
CA VAL A 12 7.04 -15.79 1.36
C VAL A 12 6.07 -14.84 0.65
N LEU A 13 4.79 -14.87 1.01
CA LEU A 13 3.79 -13.97 0.43
C LEU A 13 4.05 -12.51 0.82
N ALA A 14 4.45 -12.24 2.05
CA ALA A 14 4.82 -10.89 2.47
C ALA A 14 6.01 -10.35 1.68
N ALA A 15 7.04 -11.17 1.47
CA ALA A 15 8.19 -10.81 0.63
C ALA A 15 7.78 -10.58 -0.85
N LEU A 16 6.90 -11.44 -1.38
CA LEU A 16 6.37 -11.29 -2.74
C LEU A 16 5.60 -9.97 -2.90
N PHE A 17 4.76 -9.61 -1.93
CA PHE A 17 4.02 -8.34 -1.98
C PHE A 17 4.91 -7.12 -1.75
N ALA A 18 5.97 -7.22 -0.95
CA ALA A 18 6.97 -6.17 -0.85
C ALA A 18 7.68 -5.95 -2.21
N ALA A 19 8.08 -7.03 -2.89
CA ALA A 19 8.67 -6.98 -4.22
C ALA A 19 7.67 -6.45 -5.28
N LEU A 20 6.41 -6.89 -5.24
CA LEU A 20 5.37 -6.38 -6.13
C LEU A 20 5.15 -4.87 -5.92
N THR A 21 5.17 -4.40 -4.67
CA THR A 21 5.05 -2.97 -4.37
C THR A 21 6.24 -2.20 -4.92
N ALA A 22 7.46 -2.75 -4.83
CA ALA A 22 8.66 -2.16 -5.42
C ALA A 22 8.53 -2.01 -6.94
N VAL A 23 8.08 -3.04 -7.65
CA VAL A 23 7.83 -2.97 -9.09
C VAL A 23 6.73 -1.97 -9.43
N CYS A 24 5.60 -2.02 -8.74
CA CYS A 24 4.48 -1.10 -8.94
C CYS A 24 4.85 0.36 -8.64
N SER A 25 5.79 0.63 -7.76
CA SER A 25 6.25 1.98 -7.47
C SER A 25 7.04 2.61 -8.62
N GLN A 26 7.64 1.78 -9.51
CA GLN A 26 8.34 2.28 -10.70
C GLN A 26 7.38 2.63 -11.85
N LEU A 27 6.16 2.07 -11.84
CA LEU A 27 5.11 2.42 -12.79
C LEU A 27 4.46 3.74 -12.36
N GLN A 28 5.04 4.84 -12.81
CA GLN A 28 4.67 6.18 -12.35
C GLN A 28 4.42 7.16 -13.50
N ILE A 29 3.54 8.12 -13.23
CA ILE A 29 3.38 9.34 -14.02
C ILE A 29 4.03 10.47 -13.21
N PRO A 30 5.12 11.07 -13.73
CA PRO A 30 5.82 12.13 -13.01
C PRO A 30 4.95 13.38 -12.93
N LEU A 31 4.72 13.88 -11.72
CA LEU A 31 4.10 15.16 -11.45
C LEU A 31 5.08 16.03 -10.66
N PRO A 32 4.95 17.38 -10.71
CA PRO A 32 5.93 18.29 -10.12
C PRO A 32 6.14 18.13 -8.61
N MET A 33 5.11 17.77 -7.86
CA MET A 33 5.16 17.68 -6.40
C MET A 33 5.33 16.23 -5.91
N ILE A 34 4.40 15.36 -6.29
CA ILE A 34 4.38 13.94 -5.92
C ILE A 34 3.95 13.14 -7.15
N PRO A 35 4.72 12.14 -7.59
CA PRO A 35 4.37 11.32 -8.75
C PRO A 35 3.19 10.40 -8.44
N ILE A 36 2.30 10.22 -9.41
CA ILE A 36 1.26 9.19 -9.36
C ILE A 36 1.90 7.85 -9.72
N ASN A 37 1.79 6.86 -8.85
CA ASN A 37 2.34 5.53 -9.09
C ASN A 37 1.32 4.43 -8.81
N LEU A 38 1.71 3.19 -9.12
CA LEU A 38 0.84 2.02 -8.94
C LEU A 38 1.06 1.31 -7.59
N ALA A 39 1.93 1.81 -6.71
CA ALA A 39 2.27 1.14 -5.45
C ALA A 39 1.04 0.86 -4.57
N LEU A 40 0.12 1.84 -4.43
CA LEU A 40 -1.11 1.65 -3.64
C LEU A 40 -1.96 0.48 -4.13
N PHE A 41 -1.97 0.16 -5.42
CA PHE A 41 -2.65 -1.03 -5.93
C PHE A 41 -2.10 -2.32 -5.30
N ALA A 42 -0.78 -2.46 -5.22
CA ALA A 42 -0.14 -3.61 -4.55
C ALA A 42 -0.40 -3.61 -3.04
N VAL A 43 -0.41 -2.42 -2.40
CA VAL A 43 -0.73 -2.24 -0.98
C VAL A 43 -2.15 -2.71 -0.66
N TYR A 44 -3.14 -2.36 -1.50
CA TYR A 44 -4.53 -2.81 -1.33
C TYR A 44 -4.65 -4.32 -1.42
N LEU A 45 -4.04 -4.93 -2.43
CA LEU A 45 -4.03 -6.39 -2.60
C LEU A 45 -3.36 -7.07 -1.42
N CYS A 46 -2.21 -6.57 -1.00
CA CYS A 46 -1.48 -7.08 0.14
C CYS A 46 -2.34 -7.08 1.40
N GLY A 47 -2.94 -5.94 1.75
CA GLY A 47 -3.82 -5.82 2.91
C GLY A 47 -5.02 -6.75 2.84
N ALA A 48 -5.74 -6.75 1.71
CA ALA A 48 -6.94 -7.57 1.52
C ALA A 48 -6.66 -9.08 1.59
N LEU A 49 -5.56 -9.54 0.99
CA LEU A 49 -5.24 -10.97 0.87
C LEU A 49 -4.46 -11.51 2.07
N LEU A 50 -3.53 -10.76 2.65
CA LEU A 50 -2.73 -11.21 3.78
C LEU A 50 -3.34 -10.81 5.14
N GLY A 51 -4.28 -9.88 5.13
CA GLY A 51 -4.88 -9.32 6.36
C GLY A 51 -3.98 -8.28 7.03
N ALA A 52 -4.47 -7.71 8.13
CA ALA A 52 -3.89 -6.53 8.77
C ALA A 52 -2.42 -6.72 9.17
N ARG A 53 -2.12 -7.82 9.89
CA ARG A 53 -0.79 -8.05 10.45
C ARG A 53 0.26 -8.29 9.37
N TRP A 54 0.01 -9.23 8.47
CA TRP A 54 0.96 -9.60 7.42
C TRP A 54 1.04 -8.57 6.31
N GLY A 55 -0.07 -7.87 6.03
CA GLY A 55 -0.07 -6.74 5.10
C GLY A 55 0.80 -5.59 5.61
N ALA A 56 0.65 -5.20 6.88
CA ALA A 56 1.49 -4.17 7.49
C ALA A 56 2.96 -4.59 7.54
N LEU A 57 3.26 -5.86 7.90
CA LEU A 57 4.64 -6.39 7.91
C LEU A 57 5.28 -6.38 6.51
N ALA A 58 4.54 -6.75 5.46
CA ALA A 58 5.03 -6.68 4.08
C ALA A 58 5.40 -5.26 3.68
N MET A 59 4.57 -4.28 4.02
CA MET A 59 4.85 -2.86 3.72
C MET A 59 5.99 -2.30 4.59
N ALA A 60 6.12 -2.74 5.83
CA ALA A 60 7.26 -2.41 6.67
C ALA A 60 8.57 -2.99 6.10
N ALA A 61 8.54 -4.23 5.61
CA ALA A 61 9.69 -4.84 4.92
C ALA A 61 10.06 -4.07 3.64
N TYR A 62 9.07 -3.66 2.83
CA TYR A 62 9.30 -2.80 1.67
C TYR A 62 9.99 -1.48 2.05
N ALA A 63 9.48 -0.80 3.10
CA ALA A 63 10.07 0.45 3.58
C ALA A 63 11.50 0.25 4.09
N LEU A 64 11.76 -0.81 4.86
CA LEU A 64 13.09 -1.15 5.36
C LEU A 64 14.06 -1.45 4.22
N LEU A 65 13.66 -2.23 3.22
CA LEU A 65 14.49 -2.50 2.02
C LEU A 65 14.91 -1.18 1.34
N GLY A 66 13.99 -0.25 1.19
CA GLY A 66 14.30 1.05 0.62
C GLY A 66 15.27 1.86 1.48
N VAL A 67 15.10 1.86 2.80
CA VAL A 67 15.96 2.60 3.75
C VAL A 67 17.39 2.06 3.76
N ILE A 68 17.58 0.74 3.69
CA ILE A 68 18.92 0.13 3.66
C ILE A 68 19.64 0.27 2.31
N GLY A 69 19.00 0.93 1.32
CA GLY A 69 19.62 1.30 0.07
C GLY A 69 19.14 0.54 -1.17
N ALA A 70 18.18 -0.39 -1.04
CA ALA A 70 17.59 -1.03 -2.22
C ALA A 70 16.77 0.00 -3.02
N PRO A 71 16.90 0.07 -4.37
CA PRO A 71 16.23 1.07 -5.21
C PRO A 71 14.76 0.69 -5.46
N VAL A 72 13.97 0.59 -4.39
CA VAL A 72 12.58 0.12 -4.41
C VAL A 72 11.54 1.25 -4.35
N PHE A 73 11.94 2.46 -3.96
CA PHE A 73 11.05 3.61 -3.93
C PHE A 73 10.84 4.18 -5.32
N VAL A 74 9.84 5.04 -5.46
CA VAL A 74 9.48 5.68 -6.72
C VAL A 74 10.70 6.32 -7.42
N GLY A 75 10.82 6.11 -8.73
CA GLY A 75 11.97 6.59 -9.52
C GLY A 75 13.30 5.95 -9.12
N PHE A 76 13.28 4.68 -8.70
CA PHE A 76 14.44 3.96 -8.19
C PHE A 76 15.11 4.62 -6.97
N GLY A 77 14.34 5.44 -6.24
CA GLY A 77 14.82 6.07 -5.02
C GLY A 77 15.16 5.05 -3.94
N SER A 78 16.12 5.41 -3.09
CA SER A 78 16.56 4.57 -1.97
C SER A 78 17.18 5.42 -0.85
N GLY A 79 17.43 4.78 0.26
CA GLY A 79 18.09 5.37 1.42
C GLY A 79 17.18 6.22 2.31
N PRO A 80 17.70 6.62 3.47
CA PRO A 80 16.97 7.44 4.43
C PRO A 80 16.52 8.78 3.85
N ALA A 81 17.33 9.38 2.96
CA ALA A 81 17.02 10.67 2.33
C ALA A 81 15.67 10.64 1.56
N THR A 82 15.34 9.53 0.90
CA THR A 82 14.05 9.37 0.21
C THR A 82 12.91 9.24 1.20
N LEU A 83 13.10 8.49 2.31
CA LEU A 83 12.10 8.35 3.35
C LEU A 83 11.82 9.67 4.08
N PHE A 84 12.85 10.48 4.30
CA PHE A 84 12.69 11.82 4.87
C PHE A 84 12.34 12.89 3.83
N GLY A 85 12.26 12.51 2.56
CA GLY A 85 11.80 13.38 1.47
C GLY A 85 10.29 13.57 1.42
N ARG A 86 9.80 14.26 0.38
CA ARG A 86 8.38 14.62 0.21
C ARG A 86 7.42 13.44 0.16
N THR A 87 7.89 12.28 -0.27
CA THR A 87 7.10 11.05 -0.40
C THR A 87 7.13 10.14 0.83
N GLY A 88 7.96 10.45 1.83
CA GLY A 88 8.17 9.59 2.99
C GLY A 88 6.92 9.30 3.81
N GLY A 89 6.06 10.29 4.00
CA GLY A 89 4.79 10.10 4.69
C GLY A 89 3.86 9.10 3.99
N TYR A 90 3.91 9.02 2.66
CA TYR A 90 3.16 8.04 1.89
C TYR A 90 3.74 6.63 2.05
N ILE A 91 5.08 6.50 2.08
CA ILE A 91 5.75 5.21 2.32
C ILE A 91 5.36 4.66 3.70
N LEU A 92 5.37 5.50 4.74
CA LEU A 92 4.87 5.12 6.06
C LEU A 92 3.37 4.84 6.03
N GLY A 93 2.61 5.65 5.29
CA GLY A 93 1.18 5.49 5.07
C GLY A 93 0.80 4.13 4.46
N TYR A 94 1.65 3.51 3.65
CA TYR A 94 1.41 2.18 3.07
C TYR A 94 1.27 1.10 4.15
N ILE A 95 2.04 1.19 5.24
CA ILE A 95 1.96 0.24 6.36
C ILE A 95 0.57 0.28 6.99
N PHE A 96 0.10 1.49 7.28
CA PHE A 96 -1.23 1.69 7.88
C PHE A 96 -2.35 1.38 6.89
N ALA A 97 -2.20 1.76 5.62
CA ALA A 97 -3.17 1.47 4.57
C ALA A 97 -3.38 -0.03 4.38
N ALA A 98 -2.29 -0.82 4.31
CA ALA A 98 -2.38 -2.27 4.24
C ALA A 98 -3.02 -2.87 5.49
N GLY A 99 -2.63 -2.38 6.68
CA GLY A 99 -3.20 -2.82 7.95
C GLY A 99 -4.70 -2.58 8.04
N ILE A 100 -5.15 -1.38 7.74
CA ILE A 100 -6.58 -1.00 7.77
C ILE A 100 -7.38 -1.73 6.71
N THR A 101 -6.89 -1.77 5.47
CA THR A 101 -7.52 -2.55 4.40
C THR A 101 -7.70 -4.01 4.82
N GLY A 102 -6.66 -4.62 5.38
CA GLY A 102 -6.72 -6.00 5.84
C GLY A 102 -7.67 -6.23 7.01
N LEU A 103 -7.70 -5.31 7.97
CA LEU A 103 -8.61 -5.36 9.12
C LEU A 103 -10.07 -5.27 8.67
N LEU A 104 -10.39 -4.28 7.85
CA LEU A 104 -11.75 -4.03 7.40
C LEU A 104 -12.23 -5.11 6.43
N SER A 105 -11.38 -5.62 5.53
CA SER A 105 -11.71 -6.71 4.62
C SER A 105 -12.09 -7.98 5.37
N ARG A 106 -11.38 -8.31 6.46
CA ARG A 106 -11.74 -9.46 7.32
C ARG A 106 -13.02 -9.23 8.11
N ARG A 107 -13.26 -8.01 8.57
CA ARG A 107 -14.40 -7.68 9.41
C ARG A 107 -15.69 -7.57 8.61
N TRP A 108 -15.66 -6.93 7.45
CA TRP A 108 -16.82 -6.68 6.61
C TRP A 108 -17.10 -7.81 5.62
N GLY A 109 -16.07 -8.62 5.29
CA GLY A 109 -16.15 -9.73 4.36
C GLY A 109 -15.76 -9.33 2.93
N PHE A 110 -15.66 -10.36 2.08
CA PHE A 110 -15.13 -10.25 0.71
C PHE A 110 -16.26 -10.13 -0.31
N THR A 111 -16.85 -8.94 -0.41
CA THR A 111 -17.68 -8.52 -1.54
C THR A 111 -17.05 -7.30 -2.19
N PHE A 112 -17.36 -7.03 -3.45
CA PHE A 112 -16.76 -5.91 -4.18
C PHE A 112 -16.92 -4.59 -3.42
N SER A 113 -18.15 -4.23 -3.02
CA SER A 113 -18.44 -2.97 -2.33
C SER A 113 -17.70 -2.85 -0.99
N ARG A 114 -17.61 -3.95 -0.23
CA ARG A 114 -16.91 -3.96 1.07
C ARG A 114 -15.40 -3.86 0.91
N LEU A 115 -14.83 -4.55 -0.08
CA LEU A 115 -13.42 -4.42 -0.41
C LEU A 115 -13.11 -3.01 -0.90
N PHE A 116 -13.93 -2.45 -1.77
CA PHE A 116 -13.80 -1.08 -2.23
C PHE A 116 -13.78 -0.09 -1.05
N ALA A 117 -14.74 -0.20 -0.15
CA ALA A 117 -14.82 0.65 1.04
C ALA A 117 -13.62 0.47 1.98
N ALA A 118 -13.16 -0.78 2.18
CA ALA A 118 -11.97 -1.07 3.00
C ALA A 118 -10.69 -0.47 2.39
N MET A 119 -10.52 -0.58 1.08
CA MET A 119 -9.39 0.01 0.36
C MET A 119 -9.46 1.53 0.33
N ALA A 120 -10.64 2.12 0.15
CA ALA A 120 -10.86 3.56 0.23
C ALA A 120 -10.51 4.12 1.62
N ALA A 121 -10.89 3.41 2.69
CA ALA A 121 -10.48 3.76 4.05
C ALA A 121 -8.96 3.69 4.23
N GLY A 122 -8.30 2.65 3.70
CA GLY A 122 -6.84 2.55 3.65
C GLY A 122 -6.18 3.72 2.92
N THR A 123 -6.77 4.13 1.77
CA THR A 123 -6.32 5.30 0.99
C THR A 123 -6.42 6.58 1.81
N ALA A 124 -7.55 6.81 2.48
CA ALA A 124 -7.76 7.99 3.31
C ALA A 124 -6.70 8.11 4.40
N VAL A 125 -6.34 6.99 5.04
CA VAL A 125 -5.27 6.97 6.04
C VAL A 125 -3.90 7.23 5.40
N CYS A 126 -3.62 6.63 4.24
CA CYS A 126 -2.38 6.91 3.51
C CYS A 126 -2.24 8.40 3.16
N TYR A 127 -3.32 9.02 2.68
CA TYR A 127 -3.35 10.44 2.39
C TYR A 127 -3.17 11.31 3.64
N LEU A 128 -3.77 10.90 4.78
CA LEU A 128 -3.58 11.61 6.04
C LEU A 128 -2.10 11.68 6.42
N PHE A 129 -1.41 10.53 6.43
CA PHE A 129 0.02 10.49 6.73
C PHE A 129 0.86 11.22 5.69
N GLY A 130 0.59 10.99 4.39
CA GLY A 130 1.31 11.60 3.29
C GLY A 130 1.17 13.11 3.28
N THR A 131 -0.05 13.62 3.38
CA THR A 131 -0.33 15.07 3.36
C THR A 131 0.19 15.76 4.61
N ALA A 132 0.02 15.18 5.79
CA ALA A 132 0.56 15.73 7.04
C ALA A 132 2.09 15.85 6.97
N TRP A 133 2.75 14.81 6.49
CA TRP A 133 4.20 14.81 6.29
C TRP A 133 4.65 15.85 5.26
N PHE A 134 3.95 15.92 4.14
CA PHE A 134 4.23 16.89 3.08
C PHE A 134 4.08 18.33 3.59
N MET A 135 3.01 18.64 4.32
CA MET A 135 2.80 19.94 4.95
C MET A 135 3.92 20.30 5.94
N PHE A 136 4.35 19.32 6.74
CA PHE A 136 5.45 19.52 7.70
C PHE A 136 6.75 19.94 7.00
N LEU A 137 7.07 19.28 5.87
CA LEU A 137 8.29 19.55 5.11
C LEU A 137 8.22 20.83 4.27
N THR A 138 7.09 21.09 3.62
CA THR A 138 6.98 22.19 2.64
C THR A 138 6.44 23.49 3.23
N LYS A 139 5.87 23.41 4.45
CA LYS A 139 5.18 24.53 5.13
C LYS A 139 3.99 25.11 4.33
N MET A 140 3.48 24.34 3.38
CA MET A 140 2.30 24.73 2.57
C MET A 140 1.02 24.63 3.40
N SER A 141 0.02 25.46 3.05
CA SER A 141 -1.30 25.39 3.67
C SER A 141 -2.02 24.07 3.36
N LEU A 142 -2.99 23.68 4.19
CA LEU A 142 -3.78 22.47 4.00
C LEU A 142 -4.45 22.41 2.63
N CYS A 143 -5.09 23.52 2.20
CA CYS A 143 -5.77 23.58 0.91
C CYS A 143 -4.81 23.38 -0.25
N ALA A 144 -3.65 24.03 -0.23
CA ALA A 144 -2.62 23.86 -1.26
C ALA A 144 -2.03 22.45 -1.27
N SER A 145 -1.84 21.83 -0.11
CA SER A 145 -1.34 20.46 0.00
C SER A 145 -2.37 19.45 -0.48
N LEU A 146 -3.65 19.60 -0.16
CA LEU A 146 -4.72 18.72 -0.65
C LEU A 146 -4.88 18.80 -2.16
N SER A 147 -4.81 20.00 -2.74
CA SER A 147 -4.90 20.18 -4.20
C SER A 147 -3.69 19.60 -4.94
N ALA A 148 -2.51 19.63 -4.35
CA ALA A 148 -1.30 19.08 -4.94
C ALA A 148 -1.14 17.57 -4.74
N CYS A 149 -1.57 17.03 -3.59
CA CYS A 149 -1.24 15.69 -3.13
C CYS A 149 -2.41 14.71 -3.05
N VAL A 150 -3.66 15.17 -3.21
CA VAL A 150 -4.85 14.33 -3.09
C VAL A 150 -5.73 14.44 -4.33
N LEU A 151 -6.17 15.64 -4.71
CA LEU A 151 -7.13 15.80 -5.79
C LEU A 151 -6.73 15.15 -7.12
N PRO A 152 -5.47 15.26 -7.59
CA PRO A 152 -5.06 14.64 -8.86
C PRO A 152 -5.04 13.12 -8.81
N PHE A 153 -4.94 12.53 -7.61
CA PHE A 153 -4.81 11.10 -7.41
C PHE A 153 -6.16 10.38 -7.31
N LEU A 154 -7.22 11.08 -6.85
CA LEU A 154 -8.54 10.48 -6.60
C LEU A 154 -9.11 9.68 -7.78
N PRO A 155 -9.12 10.19 -9.04
CA PRO A 155 -9.65 9.41 -10.15
C PRO A 155 -8.84 8.14 -10.42
N GLY A 156 -7.51 8.24 -10.40
CA GLY A 156 -6.61 7.11 -10.58
C GLY A 156 -6.74 6.07 -9.46
N ASP A 157 -6.90 6.52 -8.23
CA ASP A 157 -7.04 5.61 -7.09
C ASP A 157 -8.40 4.92 -7.05
N ALA A 158 -9.47 5.56 -7.50
CA ALA A 158 -10.77 4.90 -7.68
C ALA A 158 -10.67 3.72 -8.66
N VAL A 159 -9.92 3.89 -9.76
CA VAL A 159 -9.65 2.82 -10.74
C VAL A 159 -8.78 1.72 -10.11
N LYS A 160 -7.69 2.08 -9.44
CA LYS A 160 -6.80 1.12 -8.74
C LYS A 160 -7.55 0.29 -7.71
N ILE A 161 -8.38 0.95 -6.88
CA ILE A 161 -9.21 0.28 -5.87
C ILE A 161 -10.18 -0.69 -6.53
N SER A 162 -10.86 -0.29 -7.61
CA SER A 162 -11.80 -1.15 -8.33
C SER A 162 -11.11 -2.39 -8.88
N LEU A 163 -9.97 -2.22 -9.56
CA LEU A 163 -9.18 -3.32 -10.11
C LEU A 163 -8.62 -4.23 -9.00
N ALA A 164 -8.11 -3.64 -7.91
CA ALA A 164 -7.61 -4.40 -6.78
C ALA A 164 -8.72 -5.21 -6.09
N ALA A 165 -9.91 -4.64 -5.93
CA ALA A 165 -11.06 -5.34 -5.35
C ALA A 165 -11.48 -6.55 -6.22
N LEU A 166 -11.57 -6.38 -7.54
CA LEU A 166 -11.88 -7.46 -8.47
C LEU A 166 -10.82 -8.56 -8.45
N LEU A 167 -9.55 -8.17 -8.44
CA LEU A 167 -8.44 -9.12 -8.41
C LEU A 167 -8.37 -9.86 -7.06
N ALA A 168 -8.60 -9.17 -5.95
CA ALA A 168 -8.65 -9.77 -4.62
C ALA A 168 -9.76 -10.83 -4.52
N LEU A 169 -10.93 -10.59 -5.10
CA LEU A 169 -12.02 -11.57 -5.17
C LEU A 169 -11.60 -12.83 -5.92
N ARG A 170 -10.90 -12.68 -7.04
CA ARG A 170 -10.43 -13.82 -7.84
C ARG A 170 -9.29 -14.59 -7.16
N LEU A 171 -8.35 -13.89 -6.56
CA LEU A 171 -7.18 -14.51 -5.91
C LEU A 171 -7.51 -15.17 -4.57
N ARG A 172 -8.62 -14.81 -3.94
CA ARG A 172 -9.04 -15.40 -2.65
C ARG A 172 -9.17 -16.91 -2.70
N THR A 173 -9.79 -17.45 -3.73
CA THR A 173 -10.06 -18.89 -3.85
C THR A 173 -8.78 -19.71 -3.96
N PRO A 174 -7.84 -19.42 -4.88
CA PRO A 174 -6.59 -20.17 -4.96
C PRO A 174 -5.71 -20.01 -3.71
N LEU A 175 -5.66 -18.83 -3.08
CA LEU A 175 -4.89 -18.62 -1.86
C LEU A 175 -5.43 -19.43 -0.68
N ARG A 176 -6.76 -19.54 -0.54
CA ARG A 176 -7.39 -20.43 0.44
C ARG A 176 -7.07 -21.90 0.19
N ALA A 177 -7.09 -22.33 -1.06
CA ALA A 177 -6.71 -23.71 -1.43
C ALA A 177 -5.24 -24.02 -1.05
N MET A 178 -4.37 -23.02 -1.06
CA MET A 178 -2.98 -23.14 -0.59
C MET A 178 -2.84 -23.04 0.94
N GLY A 179 -3.94 -22.97 1.69
CA GLY A 179 -3.94 -22.92 3.16
C GLY A 179 -3.58 -21.54 3.73
N VAL A 180 -3.72 -20.47 2.97
CA VAL A 180 -3.56 -19.10 3.51
C VAL A 180 -4.84 -18.72 4.23
N ALA A 181 -4.77 -18.43 5.53
CA ALA A 181 -5.88 -17.94 6.32
C ALA A 181 -6.20 -16.49 5.90
N LEU A 182 -7.31 -16.31 5.19
CA LEU A 182 -7.81 -15.03 4.69
C LEU A 182 -8.93 -14.48 5.54
#